data_894f91c2eb60a829125c6bd336d41019
#
_entry.id   894f91c2eb60a829125c6bd336d41019
#
_cell.length_a   1.000
_cell.length_b   1.000
_cell.length_c   1.000
_cell.angle_alpha   90.00
_cell.angle_beta   90.00
_cell.angle_gamma   90.00
#
_symmetry.space_group_name_H-M   'P 1'
#
loop_
_entity.id
_entity.type
_entity.pdbx_description
1 polymer ?
#
loop_
_entity_poly.entity_id
_entity_poly.type
_entity_poly.pdbx_seq_one_letter_code
_entity_poly.pdbx_strand_id
1 'polypeptide(L)'
;TFSHTAQATDWYYVSPDDKGNQLFIDNDSVQKSDYDAVLWLKVNEPGGDELRYKVYISRYNRTMEILEVDAYMPNGTQYDNVDYDKDPEPIEGNTNGQAIYNLLWN
;
A
#
# COMPACT_ATOMS: atom_id res chain seq x y z
N THR A 1 -0.54 24.59 1.11
CA THR A 1 -0.88 24.01 1.31
C THR A 1 -1.39 23.39 2.13
N PHE A 2 -1.43 23.33 2.23
CA PHE A 2 -1.80 22.60 2.70
C PHE A 2 -2.15 21.66 2.91
N SER A 3 -2.20 21.69 3.21
CA SER A 3 -3.07 20.91 3.28
C SER A 3 -3.18 19.50 3.38
N HIS A 4 -2.68 18.85 2.68
CA HIS A 4 -2.52 17.43 2.73
C HIS A 4 -1.95 16.94 4.04
N THR A 5 -1.27 17.79 4.73
CA THR A 5 -0.72 17.44 6.03
C THR A 5 -1.79 17.22 7.06
N ALA A 6 -2.90 17.90 6.88
CA ALA A 6 -4.03 17.72 7.77
C ALA A 6 -4.88 16.54 7.36
N GLN A 7 -4.47 15.84 6.32
CA GLN A 7 -5.24 14.72 5.84
C GLN A 7 -5.31 13.64 6.89
N ALA A 8 -6.51 13.26 7.25
CA ALA A 8 -6.72 12.15 8.13
C ALA A 8 -6.37 10.87 7.41
N THR A 9 -5.79 9.94 8.11
CA THR A 9 -5.61 8.60 7.61
C THR A 9 -6.41 7.66 8.48
N ASP A 10 -6.93 6.63 7.87
CA ASP A 10 -7.71 5.61 8.56
C ASP A 10 -7.11 4.26 8.19
N TRP A 11 -6.08 3.87 8.94
CA TRP A 11 -5.35 2.65 8.67
C TRP A 11 -6.17 1.43 9.10
N TYR A 12 -6.59 0.67 8.13
CA TYR A 12 -7.33 -0.56 8.34
C TYR A 12 -6.38 -1.75 8.20
N TYR A 13 -6.29 -2.55 9.24
CA TYR A 13 -5.43 -3.72 9.26
C TYR A 13 -5.99 -4.80 8.34
N VAL A 14 -5.18 -5.27 7.41
CA VAL A 14 -5.60 -6.28 6.44
C VAL A 14 -5.21 -7.67 6.91
N SER A 15 -3.93 -7.90 7.09
CA SER A 15 -3.43 -9.22 7.47
C SER A 15 -1.94 -9.17 7.73
N PRO A 16 -1.39 -10.16 8.48
CA PRO A 16 0.05 -10.37 8.45
C PRO A 16 0.40 -11.15 7.17
N ASP A 17 1.61 -10.96 6.67
CA ASP A 17 2.10 -11.80 5.60
C ASP A 17 2.95 -12.94 6.17
N ASP A 18 3.51 -13.80 5.30
CA ASP A 18 4.29 -14.96 5.70
C ASP A 18 5.58 -14.59 6.43
N LYS A 19 6.03 -13.36 6.26
CA LYS A 19 7.30 -12.89 6.82
C LYS A 19 7.11 -12.11 8.11
N GLY A 20 5.88 -12.02 8.60
CA GLY A 20 5.59 -11.29 9.82
C GLY A 20 5.35 -9.81 9.61
N ASN A 21 5.30 -9.33 8.39
CA ASN A 21 4.95 -7.95 8.11
C ASN A 21 3.46 -7.73 8.34
N GLN A 22 3.11 -6.55 8.83
CA GLN A 22 1.71 -6.18 9.01
C GLN A 22 1.30 -5.22 7.90
N LEU A 23 0.21 -5.55 7.23
CA LEU A 23 -0.30 -4.78 6.10
C LEU A 23 -1.55 -4.02 6.48
N PHE A 24 -1.57 -2.73 6.13
CA PHE A 24 -2.71 -1.84 6.35
C PHE A 24 -3.06 -1.13 5.06
N ILE A 25 -4.34 -0.78 4.89
CA ILE A 25 -4.75 0.16 3.85
C ILE A 25 -5.28 1.41 4.52
N ASP A 26 -5.12 2.53 3.83
CA ASP A 26 -5.69 3.80 4.29
C ASP A 26 -7.06 3.96 3.63
N ASN A 27 -8.11 3.71 4.39
CA ASN A 27 -9.48 3.80 3.88
C ASN A 27 -9.81 5.18 3.33
N ASP A 28 -9.23 6.23 3.91
CA ASP A 28 -9.53 7.59 3.48
C ASP A 28 -8.88 7.92 2.14
N SER A 29 -7.88 7.15 1.72
CA SER A 29 -7.17 7.41 0.48
C SER A 29 -7.75 6.66 -0.72
N VAL A 30 -8.64 5.70 -0.49
CA VAL A 30 -9.11 4.81 -1.57
C VAL A 30 -9.93 5.60 -2.58
N GLN A 31 -9.50 5.56 -3.84
CA GLN A 31 -10.23 6.10 -4.97
C GLN A 31 -10.42 4.96 -5.96
N LYS A 32 -11.63 4.45 -6.06
CA LYS A 32 -11.85 3.27 -6.90
C LYS A 32 -13.05 3.44 -7.82
N SER A 33 -12.95 2.75 -8.96
CA SER A 33 -14.05 2.55 -9.89
C SER A 33 -14.30 1.06 -10.03
N ASP A 34 -15.13 0.67 -11.00
CA ASP A 34 -15.32 -0.75 -11.31
C ASP A 34 -14.09 -1.36 -11.97
N TYR A 35 -13.15 -0.54 -12.42
CA TYR A 35 -12.03 -0.99 -13.25
C TYR A 35 -10.67 -0.86 -12.58
N ASP A 36 -10.52 0.07 -11.66
CA ASP A 36 -9.21 0.35 -11.07
C ASP A 36 -9.35 1.04 -9.72
N ALA A 37 -8.21 1.18 -9.06
CA ALA A 37 -8.16 1.88 -7.77
C ALA A 37 -6.76 2.46 -7.55
N VAL A 38 -6.73 3.57 -6.80
CA VAL A 38 -5.50 4.15 -6.26
C VAL A 38 -5.70 4.28 -4.76
N LEU A 39 -4.70 3.86 -4.01
CA LEU A 39 -4.77 3.96 -2.54
C LEU A 39 -3.37 3.91 -1.95
N TRP A 40 -3.27 4.29 -0.68
CA TRP A 40 -2.05 4.15 0.09
C TRP A 40 -2.10 2.89 0.95
N LEU A 41 -0.99 2.19 0.98
CA LEU A 41 -0.76 1.01 1.83
C LEU A 41 0.33 1.34 2.84
N LYS A 42 0.30 0.64 3.96
CA LYS A 42 1.36 0.71 4.95
C LYS A 42 1.78 -0.70 5.32
N VAL A 43 3.08 -0.93 5.36
CA VAL A 43 3.65 -2.20 5.80
C VAL A 43 4.56 -1.92 6.99
N ASN A 44 4.26 -2.55 8.11
CA ASN A 44 5.14 -2.51 9.28
C ASN A 44 5.96 -3.78 9.31
N GLU A 45 7.28 -3.64 9.26
CA GLU A 45 8.19 -4.77 9.28
C GLU A 45 8.55 -5.17 10.71
N PRO A 46 8.89 -6.44 10.93
CA PRO A 46 9.22 -6.90 12.29
C PRO A 46 10.34 -6.12 12.96
N GLY A 47 11.29 -5.61 12.17
CA GLY A 47 12.39 -4.81 12.70
C GLY A 47 12.01 -3.39 13.09
N GLY A 48 10.78 -2.97 12.78
CA GLY A 48 10.29 -1.65 13.13
C GLY A 48 10.26 -0.65 11.98
N ASP A 49 10.79 -0.99 10.82
CA ASP A 49 10.69 -0.12 9.65
C ASP A 49 9.24 -0.06 9.19
N GLU A 50 8.84 1.12 8.71
CA GLU A 50 7.51 1.33 8.17
C GLU A 50 7.64 1.76 6.72
N LEU A 51 6.93 1.08 5.83
CA LEU A 51 6.92 1.41 4.41
C LEU A 51 5.52 1.85 4.03
N ARG A 52 5.42 2.93 3.26
CA ARG A 52 4.14 3.41 2.74
C ARG A 52 4.22 3.44 1.23
N TYR A 53 3.25 2.83 0.60
CA TYR A 53 3.19 2.69 -0.85
C TYR A 53 1.92 3.33 -1.38
N LYS A 54 2.06 4.20 -2.37
CA LYS A 54 0.92 4.60 -3.18
C LYS A 54 0.87 3.65 -4.36
N VAL A 55 -0.26 2.97 -4.54
CA VAL A 55 -0.38 1.93 -5.56
C VAL A 55 -1.55 2.19 -6.49
N TYR A 56 -1.41 1.75 -7.72
CA TYR A 56 -2.46 1.68 -8.71
C TYR A 56 -2.78 0.22 -8.98
N ILE A 57 -4.05 -0.15 -8.87
CA ILE A 57 -4.48 -1.53 -9.09
C ILE A 57 -5.45 -1.54 -10.26
N SER A 58 -5.14 -2.34 -11.28
CA SER A 58 -6.03 -2.57 -12.40
C SER A 58 -6.83 -3.84 -12.12
N ARG A 59 -8.14 -3.68 -11.98
CA ARG A 59 -9.03 -4.84 -11.82
C ARG A 59 -9.08 -5.65 -13.09
N TYR A 60 -9.10 -4.97 -14.22
CA TYR A 60 -9.20 -5.63 -15.52
C TYR A 60 -7.97 -6.50 -15.80
N ASN A 61 -6.79 -5.94 -15.58
CA ASN A 61 -5.53 -6.66 -15.86
C ASN A 61 -5.07 -7.53 -14.70
N ARG A 62 -5.64 -7.35 -13.51
CA ARG A 62 -5.21 -7.99 -12.27
C ARG A 62 -3.73 -7.71 -12.01
N THR A 63 -3.39 -6.43 -12.03
CA THR A 63 -2.01 -5.98 -11.79
C THR A 63 -1.99 -4.90 -10.71
N MET A 64 -0.84 -4.77 -10.07
CA MET A 64 -0.56 -3.71 -9.11
C MET A 64 0.73 -3.01 -9.49
N GLU A 65 0.69 -1.70 -9.46
CA GLU A 65 1.83 -0.86 -9.82
C GLU A 65 2.10 0.10 -8.66
N ILE A 66 3.37 0.20 -8.27
CA ILE A 66 3.77 1.12 -7.20
C ILE A 66 4.06 2.49 -7.83
N LEU A 67 3.37 3.51 -7.34
CA LEU A 67 3.52 4.88 -7.83
C LEU A 67 4.50 5.69 -7.00
N GLU A 68 4.51 5.48 -5.69
CA GLU A 68 5.38 6.20 -4.76
C GLU A 68 5.69 5.29 -3.58
N VAL A 69 6.87 5.47 -2.98
CA VAL A 69 7.26 4.77 -1.77
C VAL A 69 7.85 5.77 -0.79
N ASP A 70 7.38 5.75 0.44
CA ASP A 70 8.01 6.43 1.57
C ASP A 70 8.39 5.37 2.59
N ALA A 71 9.61 5.43 3.10
CA ALA A 71 10.09 4.47 4.08
C ALA A 71 10.61 5.21 5.30
N TYR A 72 10.35 4.64 6.47
CA TYR A 72 10.70 5.24 7.76
C TYR A 72 11.43 4.24 8.63
N MET A 73 12.48 4.72 9.31
CA MET A 73 13.19 3.95 10.32
C MET A 73 12.34 3.79 11.57
N PRO A 74 12.71 2.87 12.47
CA PRO A 74 11.94 2.69 13.71
C PRO A 74 11.81 3.95 14.55
N ASN A 75 12.77 4.87 14.45
CA ASN A 75 12.70 6.13 15.19
C ASN A 75 11.91 7.22 14.49
N GLY A 76 11.30 6.90 13.34
CA GLY A 76 10.48 7.85 12.59
C GLY A 76 11.22 8.64 11.53
N THR A 77 12.54 8.49 11.45
CA THR A 77 13.32 9.19 10.44
C THR A 77 13.06 8.59 9.06
N GLN A 78 12.81 9.43 8.07
CA GLN A 78 12.52 8.96 6.73
C GLN A 78 13.81 8.58 6.01
N TYR A 79 13.79 7.44 5.31
CA TYR A 79 14.90 7.04 4.46
C TYR A 79 14.94 7.91 3.21
N ASP A 80 16.15 8.24 2.75
CA ASP A 80 16.35 8.94 1.48
C ASP A 80 16.49 7.93 0.35
N ASN A 81 16.00 8.31 -0.83
CA ASN A 81 16.28 7.58 -2.09
C ASN A 81 15.92 6.09 -2.02
N VAL A 82 14.67 5.81 -1.74
CA VAL A 82 14.18 4.43 -1.72
C VAL A 82 13.95 3.97 -3.15
N ASP A 83 14.65 2.90 -3.53
CA ASP A 83 14.44 2.27 -4.84
C ASP A 83 13.29 1.28 -4.77
N TYR A 84 12.51 1.21 -5.84
CA TYR A 84 11.42 0.25 -5.94
C TYR A 84 11.13 -0.06 -7.41
N ASP A 85 10.52 -1.23 -7.63
CA ASP A 85 10.12 -1.66 -8.96
C ASP A 85 8.88 -0.89 -9.39
N LYS A 86 8.98 -0.17 -10.51
CA LYS A 86 7.90 0.67 -11.01
C LYS A 86 7.03 -0.04 -12.03
N ASP A 87 7.40 -1.25 -12.42
CA ASP A 87 6.64 -2.01 -13.41
C ASP A 87 5.40 -2.62 -12.78
N PRO A 88 4.29 -2.71 -13.52
CA PRO A 88 3.12 -3.44 -13.04
C PRO A 88 3.45 -4.90 -12.78
N GLU A 89 2.96 -5.42 -11.66
CA GLU A 89 3.17 -6.81 -11.27
C GLU A 89 1.83 -7.54 -11.23
N PRO A 90 1.77 -8.78 -11.69
CA PRO A 90 0.52 -9.53 -11.62
C PRO A 90 0.14 -9.82 -10.17
N ILE A 91 -1.16 -9.75 -9.88
CA ILE A 91 -1.69 -10.07 -8.56
C ILE A 91 -1.93 -11.57 -8.52
N GLU A 92 -1.19 -12.27 -7.67
CA GLU A 92 -1.27 -13.73 -7.56
C GLU A 92 -2.02 -14.11 -6.30
N GLY A 93 -2.59 -15.31 -6.31
CA GLY A 93 -3.34 -15.81 -5.17
C GLY A 93 -2.45 -15.96 -3.93
N ASN A 94 -3.06 -15.84 -2.76
CA ASN A 94 -2.38 -15.97 -1.47
C ASN A 94 -1.31 -14.93 -1.23
N THR A 95 -1.47 -13.73 -1.80
CA THR A 95 -0.53 -12.63 -1.62
C THR A 95 -1.24 -11.44 -0.99
N ASN A 96 -0.46 -10.48 -0.53
CA ASN A 96 -1.00 -9.22 -0.03
C ASN A 96 -1.79 -8.49 -1.11
N GLY A 97 -1.32 -8.55 -2.36
CA GLY A 97 -2.03 -7.95 -3.48
C GLY A 97 -3.42 -8.54 -3.67
N GLN A 98 -3.53 -9.86 -3.54
CA GLN A 98 -4.82 -10.53 -3.66
C GLN A 98 -5.76 -10.13 -2.52
N ALA A 99 -5.24 -10.02 -1.30
CA ALA A 99 -6.06 -9.62 -0.16
C ALA A 99 -6.62 -8.21 -0.37
N ILE A 100 -5.80 -7.29 -0.86
CA ILE A 100 -6.23 -5.92 -1.14
C ILE A 100 -7.25 -5.91 -2.26
N TYR A 101 -6.99 -6.65 -3.33
CA TYR A 101 -7.90 -6.76 -4.48
C TYR A 101 -9.28 -7.22 -4.03
N ASN A 102 -9.33 -8.24 -3.17
CA ASN A 102 -10.60 -8.77 -2.67
C ASN A 102 -11.35 -7.75 -1.81
N LEU A 103 -10.62 -6.96 -1.01
CA LEU A 103 -11.26 -5.92 -0.21
C LEU A 103 -11.87 -4.83 -1.06
N LEU A 104 -11.23 -4.49 -2.18
CA LEU A 104 -11.69 -3.42 -3.05
C LEU A 104 -12.92 -3.81 -3.85
N TRP A 105 -12.97 -5.05 -4.34
CA TRP A 105 -14.01 -5.47 -5.28
C TRP A 105 -14.73 -6.76 -4.88
N ASN A 106 -14.87 -6.95 -3.63
CA ASN A 106 -15.53 -8.15 -3.17
C ASN A 106 -17.06 -7.97 -3.08
#